data_d2563ce90093123b8c59a3157d90a5a3
#
_entry.id   d2563ce90093123b8c59a3157d90a5a3
#
_cell.length_a   1.000
_cell.length_b   1.000
_cell.length_c   1.000
_cell.angle_alpha   90.00
_cell.angle_beta   90.00
_cell.angle_gamma   90.00
#
_symmetry.space_group_name_H-M   'P 1'
#
loop_
_entity.id
_entity.type
_entity.pdbx_description
1 polymer ?
#
loop_
_entity_poly.entity_id
_entity_poly.type
_entity_poly.pdbx_seq_one_letter_code
_entity_poly.pdbx_strand_id
1 'polypeptide(L)'
;MFKRLLLLQFLIAGGLSLVFLLPKTPPLQPSAVSMEMPNVLVLSGWTAGPKIDPSKKEVEALSKDTEFSRRNYYRSAGMDAPLGSREMMQASIVLSGKDLNNSVHRPERCLPAQGLNLISSSDLPVKLRDGRTITLKRLKCAGNDNTGKNPYTHLNYYWFVGHDSIKHTHYGRTIKDMRDRLVQGYDQRWAYITVSSNLVRARMEDETGQEYLSVQLSEEETDRNVMELVAELAPEIIDLKKVKSLE
;
A
#
# COMPACT_ATOMS: atom_id res chain seq x y z
N MET A 1 -26.01 -35.93 -29.79
CA MET A 1 -24.97 -34.87 -29.82
C MET A 1 -25.55 -33.47 -30.00
N PHE A 2 -26.37 -33.21 -30.98
CA PHE A 2 -27.00 -31.91 -31.30
C PHE A 2 -27.79 -31.27 -30.12
N LYS A 3 -28.62 -32.01 -29.40
CA LYS A 3 -29.41 -31.53 -28.24
C LYS A 3 -28.49 -31.03 -27.08
N ARG A 4 -27.34 -31.68 -26.86
CA ARG A 4 -26.38 -31.25 -25.83
C ARG A 4 -25.67 -29.96 -26.22
N LEU A 5 -25.40 -29.79 -27.53
CA LEU A 5 -24.79 -28.57 -28.06
C LEU A 5 -25.75 -27.36 -27.93
N LEU A 6 -27.03 -27.56 -28.26
CA LEU A 6 -28.06 -26.54 -28.07
C LEU A 6 -28.25 -26.16 -26.60
N LEU A 7 -28.27 -27.14 -25.69
CA LEU A 7 -28.37 -26.86 -24.27
C LEU A 7 -27.19 -26.03 -23.77
N LEU A 8 -25.97 -26.37 -24.21
CA LEU A 8 -24.75 -25.60 -23.86
C LEU A 8 -24.82 -24.17 -24.39
N GLN A 9 -25.26 -23.96 -25.63
CA GLN A 9 -25.45 -22.63 -26.21
C GLN A 9 -26.49 -21.81 -25.43
N PHE A 10 -27.63 -22.41 -25.04
CA PHE A 10 -28.61 -21.73 -24.20
C PHE A 10 -28.09 -21.38 -22.81
N LEU A 11 -27.28 -22.23 -22.19
CA LEU A 11 -26.65 -21.94 -20.90
C LEU A 11 -25.63 -20.79 -21.02
N ILE A 12 -24.81 -20.80 -22.08
CA ILE A 12 -23.87 -19.73 -22.33
C ILE A 12 -24.59 -18.42 -22.65
N ALA A 13 -25.57 -18.43 -23.53
CA ALA A 13 -26.35 -17.24 -23.88
C ALA A 13 -27.14 -16.70 -22.68
N GLY A 14 -27.74 -17.57 -21.87
CA GLY A 14 -28.43 -17.21 -20.63
C GLY A 14 -27.45 -16.60 -19.61
N GLY A 15 -26.28 -17.22 -19.41
CA GLY A 15 -25.24 -16.68 -18.53
C GLY A 15 -24.72 -15.32 -18.98
N LEU A 16 -24.47 -15.16 -20.28
CA LEU A 16 -24.04 -13.85 -20.84
C LEU A 16 -25.15 -12.79 -20.73
N SER A 17 -26.43 -13.20 -20.83
CA SER A 17 -27.56 -12.26 -20.68
C SER A 17 -27.68 -11.69 -19.28
N LEU A 18 -27.16 -12.37 -18.24
CA LEU A 18 -27.13 -11.85 -16.88
C LEU A 18 -26.27 -10.59 -16.73
N VAL A 19 -25.31 -10.37 -17.63
CA VAL A 19 -24.50 -9.14 -17.67
C VAL A 19 -25.37 -7.89 -17.88
N PHE A 20 -26.49 -8.01 -18.63
CA PHE A 20 -27.43 -6.91 -18.84
C PHE A 20 -28.25 -6.54 -17.61
N LEU A 21 -28.30 -7.41 -16.59
CA LEU A 21 -28.96 -7.15 -15.31
C LEU A 21 -28.04 -6.41 -14.33
N LEU A 22 -26.73 -6.32 -14.63
CA LEU A 22 -25.80 -5.57 -13.79
C LEU A 22 -26.05 -4.07 -13.93
N PRO A 23 -25.93 -3.30 -12.84
CA PRO A 23 -26.02 -1.84 -12.89
C PRO A 23 -25.03 -1.28 -13.91
N LYS A 24 -25.50 -0.46 -14.86
CA LYS A 24 -24.64 0.16 -15.88
C LYS A 24 -23.63 1.15 -15.29
N THR A 25 -24.01 1.78 -14.18
CA THR A 25 -23.19 2.72 -13.42
C THR A 25 -23.39 2.42 -11.93
N PRO A 26 -22.66 1.47 -11.36
CA PRO A 26 -22.80 1.18 -9.94
C PRO A 26 -22.35 2.39 -9.09
N PRO A 27 -22.98 2.63 -7.93
CA PRO A 27 -22.55 3.66 -7.01
C PRO A 27 -21.12 3.37 -6.54
N LEU A 28 -20.26 4.41 -6.57
CA LEU A 28 -18.87 4.31 -6.13
C LEU A 28 -18.80 4.54 -4.60
N GLN A 29 -18.46 3.50 -3.86
CA GLN A 29 -18.27 3.59 -2.41
C GLN A 29 -16.88 4.15 -2.08
N PRO A 30 -16.77 5.09 -1.13
CA PRO A 30 -15.47 5.60 -0.68
C PRO A 30 -14.69 4.50 0.07
N SER A 31 -13.38 4.55 0.01
CA SER A 31 -12.51 3.75 0.90
C SER A 31 -12.72 4.18 2.36
N ALA A 32 -12.43 3.28 3.29
CA ALA A 32 -12.41 3.58 4.72
C ALA A 32 -11.14 4.33 5.15
N VAL A 33 -10.37 4.90 4.22
CA VAL A 33 -9.08 5.57 4.50
C VAL A 33 -9.22 7.09 4.44
N SER A 34 -8.62 7.77 5.41
CA SER A 34 -8.34 9.20 5.38
C SER A 34 -7.05 9.45 4.61
N MET A 35 -7.02 10.49 3.75
CA MET A 35 -5.81 10.94 3.08
C MET A 35 -4.93 11.83 3.97
N GLU A 36 -5.40 12.19 5.16
CA GLU A 36 -4.63 12.94 6.15
C GLU A 36 -3.83 12.00 7.04
N MET A 37 -2.50 12.09 6.94
CA MET A 37 -1.58 11.34 7.80
C MET A 37 -1.19 12.18 9.01
N PRO A 38 -1.09 11.60 10.23
CA PRO A 38 -0.73 12.32 11.44
C PRO A 38 0.70 12.90 11.34
N ASN A 39 0.92 14.04 11.99
CA ASN A 39 2.24 14.68 12.07
C ASN A 39 3.16 13.96 13.07
N VAL A 40 2.60 13.37 14.11
CA VAL A 40 3.35 12.70 15.16
C VAL A 40 2.65 11.41 15.55
N LEU A 41 3.41 10.33 15.65
CA LEU A 41 3.02 9.06 16.22
C LEU A 41 3.69 8.97 17.60
N VAL A 42 2.94 9.36 18.64
CA VAL A 42 3.50 9.65 19.97
C VAL A 42 4.07 8.39 20.64
N LEU A 43 3.37 7.25 20.51
CA LEU A 43 3.75 6.03 21.21
C LEU A 43 4.95 5.34 20.60
N SER A 44 5.09 5.44 19.28
CA SER A 44 6.23 4.87 18.54
C SER A 44 7.36 5.88 18.29
N GLY A 45 7.16 7.16 18.65
CA GLY A 45 8.17 8.20 18.59
C GLY A 45 8.49 8.70 17.18
N TRP A 46 7.62 8.44 16.21
CA TRP A 46 7.82 8.90 14.83
C TRP A 46 7.22 10.29 14.60
N THR A 47 7.97 11.13 13.91
CA THR A 47 7.52 12.47 13.51
C THR A 47 7.57 12.58 11.99
N ALA A 48 6.49 13.04 11.39
CA ALA A 48 6.38 13.20 9.95
C ALA A 48 7.09 14.47 9.47
N GLY A 49 7.80 14.36 8.37
CA GLY A 49 8.20 15.48 7.55
C GLY A 49 7.01 16.09 6.78
N PRO A 50 7.26 17.13 5.96
CA PRO A 50 6.24 17.71 5.09
C PRO A 50 5.65 16.69 4.11
N LYS A 51 4.51 17.02 3.51
CA LYS A 51 3.90 16.21 2.44
C LYS A 51 4.83 16.19 1.23
N ILE A 52 4.95 15.03 0.61
CA ILE A 52 5.74 14.81 -0.60
C ILE A 52 4.77 14.64 -1.77
N ASP A 53 4.91 15.49 -2.77
CA ASP A 53 4.11 15.42 -3.97
C ASP A 53 4.49 14.20 -4.84
N PRO A 54 3.54 13.60 -5.57
CA PRO A 54 3.85 12.54 -6.51
C PRO A 54 4.71 13.08 -7.66
N SER A 55 5.59 12.25 -8.19
CA SER A 55 6.37 12.60 -9.37
C SER A 55 5.49 12.75 -10.62
N LYS A 56 5.92 13.53 -11.61
CA LYS A 56 5.19 13.66 -12.89
C LYS A 56 4.92 12.31 -13.54
N LYS A 57 5.88 11.38 -13.48
CA LYS A 57 5.74 10.02 -14.03
C LYS A 57 4.63 9.22 -13.32
N GLU A 58 4.50 9.37 -12.00
CA GLU A 58 3.43 8.71 -11.24
C GLU A 58 2.06 9.26 -11.63
N VAL A 59 1.94 10.59 -11.73
CA VAL A 59 0.69 11.26 -12.14
C VAL A 59 0.29 10.88 -13.57
N GLU A 60 1.25 10.80 -14.49
CA GLU A 60 1.01 10.42 -15.89
C GLU A 60 0.67 8.94 -16.07
N ALA A 61 1.21 8.07 -15.20
CA ALA A 61 1.02 6.63 -15.28
C ALA A 61 -0.31 6.15 -14.67
N LEU A 62 -0.99 6.97 -13.87
CA LEU A 62 -2.19 6.60 -13.15
C LEU A 62 -3.41 7.40 -13.64
N SER A 63 -4.60 6.93 -13.28
CA SER A 63 -5.85 7.61 -13.61
C SER A 63 -5.88 9.02 -13.00
N LYS A 64 -6.43 9.99 -13.74
CA LYS A 64 -6.45 11.43 -13.36
C LYS A 64 -7.17 11.72 -12.04
N ASP A 65 -8.07 10.85 -11.61
CA ASP A 65 -8.84 10.95 -10.37
C ASP A 65 -8.21 10.12 -9.22
N THR A 66 -6.95 9.69 -9.39
CA THR A 66 -6.13 9.07 -8.33
C THR A 66 -5.63 10.15 -7.38
N GLU A 67 -5.77 9.92 -6.08
CA GLU A 67 -5.27 10.83 -5.04
C GLU A 67 -4.05 10.24 -4.35
N PHE A 68 -3.14 11.10 -3.89
CA PHE A 68 -1.87 10.73 -3.27
C PHE A 68 -1.71 11.43 -1.93
N SER A 69 -1.18 10.70 -0.96
CA SER A 69 -0.66 11.28 0.28
C SER A 69 0.62 10.53 0.62
N ARG A 70 1.74 11.25 0.78
CA ARG A 70 3.04 10.66 1.06
C ARG A 70 3.79 11.52 2.06
N ARG A 71 4.44 10.85 3.05
CA ARG A 71 5.31 11.49 4.03
C ARG A 71 6.46 10.57 4.40
N ASN A 72 7.59 11.16 4.73
CA ASN A 72 8.64 10.46 5.45
C ASN A 72 8.41 10.65 6.96
N TYR A 73 8.56 9.56 7.70
CA TYR A 73 8.54 9.54 9.15
C TYR A 73 9.95 9.34 9.66
N TYR A 74 10.35 10.16 10.63
CA TYR A 74 11.67 10.18 11.21
C TYR A 74 11.60 9.89 12.70
N ARG A 75 12.59 9.14 13.20
CA ARG A 75 12.80 8.90 14.62
C ARG A 75 14.29 9.00 14.92
N SER A 76 14.66 9.55 16.08
CA SER A 76 16.05 9.52 16.54
C SER A 76 16.51 8.08 16.67
N ALA A 77 17.68 7.77 16.13
CA ALA A 77 18.28 6.47 16.31
C ALA A 77 18.66 6.28 17.79
N GLY A 78 18.71 5.00 18.24
CA GLY A 78 19.02 4.68 19.63
C GLY A 78 20.33 5.28 20.14
N MET A 79 20.56 5.18 21.45
CA MET A 79 21.71 5.81 22.14
C MET A 79 23.08 5.32 21.63
N ASP A 80 23.14 4.14 21.03
CA ASP A 80 24.36 3.56 20.48
C ASP A 80 24.71 4.08 19.07
N ALA A 81 23.81 4.86 18.46
CA ALA A 81 24.02 5.44 17.13
C ALA A 81 24.79 6.76 17.22
N PRO A 82 25.58 7.14 16.19
CA PRO A 82 26.23 8.44 16.13
C PRO A 82 25.24 9.60 16.33
N LEU A 83 25.71 10.67 16.97
CA LEU A 83 24.90 11.85 17.22
C LEU A 83 24.32 12.42 15.89
N GLY A 84 23.02 12.73 15.91
CA GLY A 84 22.31 13.20 14.71
C GLY A 84 21.85 12.09 13.76
N SER A 85 22.02 10.82 14.14
CA SER A 85 21.49 9.70 13.37
C SER A 85 19.97 9.61 13.48
N ARG A 86 19.32 9.33 12.35
CA ARG A 86 17.85 9.13 12.27
C ARG A 86 17.52 7.83 11.57
N GLU A 87 16.45 7.20 12.04
CA GLU A 87 15.71 6.18 11.30
C GLU A 87 14.68 6.88 10.42
N MET A 88 14.46 6.38 9.21
CA MET A 88 13.50 6.95 8.28
C MET A 88 12.64 5.84 7.65
N MET A 89 11.33 6.08 7.62
CA MET A 89 10.36 5.27 6.89
C MET A 89 9.46 6.15 6.05
N GLN A 90 9.24 5.78 4.81
CA GLN A 90 8.29 6.47 3.95
C GLN A 90 6.95 5.78 4.01
N ALA A 91 5.89 6.51 4.38
CA ALA A 91 4.51 6.08 4.26
C ALA A 91 3.84 6.75 3.06
N SER A 92 3.08 5.97 2.30
CA SER A 92 2.35 6.47 1.13
C SER A 92 0.97 5.85 1.03
N ILE A 93 -0.02 6.67 0.67
CA ILE A 93 -1.39 6.28 0.37
C ILE A 93 -1.67 6.69 -1.07
N VAL A 94 -2.05 5.72 -1.90
CA VAL A 94 -2.55 5.95 -3.25
C VAL A 94 -4.01 5.51 -3.27
N LEU A 95 -4.93 6.47 -3.36
CA LEU A 95 -6.36 6.20 -3.39
C LEU A 95 -6.84 6.15 -4.83
N SER A 96 -7.37 4.98 -5.24
CA SER A 96 -7.83 4.77 -6.60
C SER A 96 -8.96 5.71 -7.01
N GLY A 97 -8.98 6.11 -8.26
CA GLY A 97 -10.13 6.70 -8.90
C GLY A 97 -11.20 5.66 -9.27
N LYS A 98 -12.07 6.03 -10.21
CA LYS A 98 -13.11 5.14 -10.78
C LYS A 98 -12.49 3.98 -11.56
N ASP A 99 -11.41 4.23 -12.29
CA ASP A 99 -10.67 3.20 -13.02
C ASP A 99 -9.62 2.56 -12.12
N LEU A 100 -10.05 1.54 -11.39
CA LEU A 100 -9.20 0.82 -10.46
C LEU A 100 -7.98 0.17 -11.14
N ASN A 101 -8.13 -0.30 -12.39
CA ASN A 101 -7.05 -0.99 -13.10
C ASN A 101 -5.90 -0.06 -13.46
N ASN A 102 -6.20 1.22 -13.74
CA ASN A 102 -5.23 2.25 -14.07
C ASN A 102 -4.86 3.12 -12.86
N SER A 103 -5.48 2.93 -11.70
CA SER A 103 -5.19 3.71 -10.49
C SER A 103 -4.30 3.01 -9.47
N VAL A 104 -4.34 1.68 -9.42
CA VAL A 104 -3.60 0.89 -8.41
C VAL A 104 -2.87 -0.26 -9.08
N HIS A 105 -1.58 -0.09 -9.27
CA HIS A 105 -0.73 -1.11 -9.85
C HIS A 105 -0.26 -2.13 -8.80
N ARG A 106 0.23 -3.28 -9.28
CA ARG A 106 0.87 -4.29 -8.43
C ARG A 106 2.28 -3.82 -8.08
N PRO A 107 2.66 -3.77 -6.80
CA PRO A 107 4.03 -3.41 -6.41
C PRO A 107 5.07 -4.29 -7.07
N GLU A 108 4.80 -5.58 -7.21
CA GLU A 108 5.67 -6.55 -7.86
C GLU A 108 5.97 -6.23 -9.33
N ARG A 109 5.17 -5.34 -9.96
CA ARG A 109 5.42 -4.81 -11.31
C ARG A 109 6.03 -3.42 -11.28
N CYS A 110 5.59 -2.57 -10.34
CA CYS A 110 6.05 -1.18 -10.27
C CYS A 110 7.47 -1.07 -9.73
N LEU A 111 7.85 -1.88 -8.72
CA LEU A 111 9.18 -1.85 -8.15
C LEU A 111 10.26 -2.22 -9.17
N PRO A 112 10.12 -3.28 -10.00
CA PRO A 112 11.06 -3.54 -11.10
C PRO A 112 11.14 -2.42 -12.14
N ALA A 113 10.03 -1.77 -12.45
CA ALA A 113 10.01 -0.61 -13.35
C ALA A 113 10.76 0.62 -12.79
N GLN A 114 10.94 0.67 -11.46
CA GLN A 114 11.74 1.67 -10.75
C GLN A 114 13.21 1.24 -10.57
N GLY A 115 13.62 0.11 -11.14
CA GLY A 115 14.99 -0.41 -11.04
C GLY A 115 15.26 -1.29 -9.82
N LEU A 116 14.21 -1.71 -9.10
CA LEU A 116 14.31 -2.58 -7.95
C LEU A 116 14.06 -4.04 -8.34
N ASN A 117 15.00 -4.94 -8.04
CA ASN A 117 14.86 -6.37 -8.30
C ASN A 117 14.20 -7.06 -7.11
N LEU A 118 13.03 -7.67 -7.31
CA LEU A 118 12.34 -8.43 -6.28
C LEU A 118 13.12 -9.70 -5.93
N ILE A 119 13.50 -9.83 -4.65
CA ILE A 119 14.24 -10.99 -4.11
C ILE A 119 13.28 -11.99 -3.46
N SER A 120 12.39 -11.48 -2.57
CA SER A 120 11.45 -12.33 -1.84
C SER A 120 10.17 -11.59 -1.47
N SER A 121 9.14 -12.38 -1.16
CA SER A 121 7.84 -11.89 -0.71
C SER A 121 7.37 -12.78 0.44
N SER A 122 6.87 -12.15 1.51
CA SER A 122 6.32 -12.83 2.69
C SER A 122 5.14 -12.03 3.26
N ASP A 123 4.47 -12.60 4.23
CA ASP A 123 3.40 -11.95 4.97
C ASP A 123 3.91 -11.55 6.35
N LEU A 124 3.53 -10.35 6.80
CA LEU A 124 3.90 -9.80 8.10
C LEU A 124 2.61 -9.43 8.87
N PRO A 125 2.21 -10.21 9.90
CA PRO A 125 1.08 -9.86 10.74
C PRO A 125 1.45 -8.71 11.68
N VAL A 126 0.58 -7.71 11.79
CA VAL A 126 0.74 -6.54 12.66
C VAL A 126 -0.44 -6.43 13.58
N LYS A 127 -0.19 -6.47 14.89
CA LYS A 127 -1.20 -6.23 15.91
C LYS A 127 -1.39 -4.73 16.12
N LEU A 128 -2.56 -4.22 15.78
CA LEU A 128 -2.93 -2.81 15.95
C LEU A 128 -3.16 -2.47 17.43
N ARG A 129 -3.16 -1.18 17.75
CA ARG A 129 -3.39 -0.68 19.13
C ARG A 129 -4.75 -1.04 19.70
N ASP A 130 -5.76 -1.22 18.86
CA ASP A 130 -7.11 -1.65 19.26
C ASP A 130 -7.26 -3.16 19.47
N GLY A 131 -6.16 -3.90 19.35
CA GLY A 131 -6.09 -5.36 19.53
C GLY A 131 -6.38 -6.18 18.27
N ARG A 132 -6.83 -5.56 17.17
CA ARG A 132 -7.01 -6.24 15.89
C ARG A 132 -5.66 -6.56 15.25
N THR A 133 -5.64 -7.54 14.36
CA THR A 133 -4.44 -7.87 13.56
C THR A 133 -4.74 -7.66 12.11
N ILE A 134 -3.87 -6.95 11.40
CA ILE A 134 -3.86 -6.88 9.94
C ILE A 134 -2.61 -7.57 9.41
N THR A 135 -2.67 -8.07 8.20
CA THR A 135 -1.50 -8.65 7.52
C THR A 135 -0.99 -7.67 6.47
N LEU A 136 0.31 -7.44 6.46
CA LEU A 136 0.99 -6.68 5.41
C LEU A 136 1.68 -7.65 4.47
N LYS A 137 1.75 -7.30 3.19
CA LYS A 137 2.64 -7.98 2.25
C LYS A 137 4.01 -7.31 2.32
N ARG A 138 5.03 -8.08 2.68
CA ARG A 138 6.43 -7.66 2.75
C ARG A 138 7.15 -8.06 1.47
N LEU A 139 7.77 -7.12 0.79
CA LEU A 139 8.62 -7.34 -0.37
C LEU A 139 10.05 -6.91 -0.03
N LYS A 140 11.00 -7.81 -0.28
CA LYS A 140 12.43 -7.51 -0.23
C LYS A 140 12.95 -7.34 -1.65
N CYS A 141 13.56 -6.20 -1.92
CA CYS A 141 14.11 -5.86 -3.22
C CYS A 141 15.60 -5.49 -3.10
N ALA A 142 16.35 -5.73 -4.15
CA ALA A 142 17.68 -5.17 -4.34
C ALA A 142 17.59 -3.98 -5.30
N GLY A 143 18.25 -2.89 -4.94
CA GLY A 143 18.44 -1.72 -5.79
C GLY A 143 19.89 -1.28 -5.83
N ASN A 144 20.18 -0.35 -6.71
CA ASN A 144 21.46 0.36 -6.74
C ASN A 144 21.18 1.85 -6.56
N ASP A 145 22.14 2.56 -5.98
CA ASP A 145 22.07 4.02 -5.88
C ASP A 145 22.04 4.68 -7.27
N ASN A 146 21.86 5.98 -7.33
CA ASN A 146 21.82 6.75 -8.57
C ASN A 146 23.08 6.65 -9.41
N THR A 147 24.21 6.21 -8.82
CA THR A 147 25.47 5.95 -9.55
C THR A 147 25.54 4.55 -10.14
N GLY A 148 24.63 3.64 -9.75
CA GLY A 148 24.62 2.23 -10.12
C GLY A 148 25.73 1.40 -9.46
N LYS A 149 26.51 1.97 -8.54
CA LYS A 149 27.72 1.35 -7.95
C LYS A 149 27.48 0.78 -6.56
N ASN A 150 26.55 1.37 -5.79
CA ASN A 150 26.33 0.95 -4.41
C ASN A 150 25.00 0.20 -4.29
N PRO A 151 25.04 -1.12 -4.10
CA PRO A 151 23.83 -1.90 -3.89
C PRO A 151 23.23 -1.60 -2.52
N TYR A 152 21.90 -1.60 -2.45
CA TYR A 152 21.16 -1.51 -1.19
C TYR A 152 19.95 -2.46 -1.20
N THR A 153 19.49 -2.81 -0.01
CA THR A 153 18.22 -3.53 0.17
C THR A 153 17.09 -2.54 0.39
N HIS A 154 16.01 -2.71 -0.34
CA HIS A 154 14.76 -1.96 -0.16
C HIS A 154 13.70 -2.91 0.39
N LEU A 155 13.09 -2.56 1.52
CA LEU A 155 11.95 -3.24 2.10
C LEU A 155 10.69 -2.42 1.85
N ASN A 156 9.68 -3.06 1.26
CA ASN A 156 8.37 -2.45 0.99
C ASN A 156 7.28 -3.32 1.61
N TYR A 157 6.44 -2.70 2.42
CA TYR A 157 5.30 -3.33 3.08
C TYR A 157 4.03 -2.68 2.58
N TYR A 158 3.05 -3.49 2.20
CA TYR A 158 1.83 -2.92 1.67
C TYR A 158 0.57 -3.70 2.05
N TRP A 159 -0.55 -3.01 1.98
CA TRP A 159 -1.89 -3.56 2.09
C TRP A 159 -2.90 -2.68 1.35
N PHE A 160 -4.08 -3.20 1.15
CA PHE A 160 -5.19 -2.51 0.49
C PHE A 160 -6.34 -2.31 1.47
N VAL A 161 -6.98 -1.14 1.42
CA VAL A 161 -8.16 -0.81 2.22
C VAL A 161 -9.28 -0.37 1.29
N GLY A 162 -10.35 -1.14 1.27
CA GLY A 162 -11.56 -0.85 0.54
C GLY A 162 -12.59 -0.11 1.38
N HIS A 163 -13.85 -0.23 0.99
CA HIS A 163 -14.96 0.37 1.71
C HIS A 163 -15.17 -0.26 3.10
N ASP A 164 -15.13 -1.59 3.18
CA ASP A 164 -15.44 -2.37 4.39
C ASP A 164 -14.44 -3.51 4.66
N SER A 165 -13.29 -3.51 4.00
CA SER A 165 -12.35 -4.62 4.09
C SER A 165 -10.90 -4.19 3.91
N ILE A 166 -9.99 -4.93 4.56
CA ILE A 166 -8.53 -4.83 4.39
C ILE A 166 -8.06 -6.11 3.71
N LYS A 167 -7.17 -5.99 2.73
CA LYS A 167 -6.56 -7.11 1.99
C LYS A 167 -5.06 -6.87 1.83
N HIS A 168 -4.25 -7.89 2.06
CA HIS A 168 -2.79 -7.81 1.92
C HIS A 168 -2.29 -8.26 0.55
N THR A 169 -3.15 -8.83 -0.29
CA THR A 169 -2.79 -9.28 -1.63
C THR A 169 -3.64 -8.62 -2.71
N HIS A 170 -3.03 -8.39 -3.87
CA HIS A 170 -3.75 -7.91 -5.04
C HIS A 170 -4.89 -8.88 -5.44
N TYR A 171 -4.64 -10.19 -5.32
CA TYR A 171 -5.64 -11.20 -5.66
C TYR A 171 -6.86 -11.13 -4.72
N GLY A 172 -6.63 -11.09 -3.39
CA GLY A 172 -7.70 -10.94 -2.40
C GLY A 172 -8.53 -9.68 -2.61
N ARG A 173 -7.85 -8.54 -2.92
CA ARG A 173 -8.52 -7.30 -3.31
C ARG A 173 -9.40 -7.47 -4.55
N THR A 174 -8.86 -8.09 -5.62
CA THR A 174 -9.57 -8.26 -6.88
C THR A 174 -10.82 -9.14 -6.72
N ILE A 175 -10.70 -10.25 -5.99
CA ILE A 175 -11.87 -11.13 -5.72
C ILE A 175 -12.95 -10.38 -4.93
N LYS A 176 -12.55 -9.64 -3.89
CA LYS A 176 -13.49 -8.83 -3.09
C LYS A 176 -14.20 -7.80 -3.96
N ASP A 177 -13.45 -7.08 -4.80
CA ASP A 177 -13.99 -6.08 -5.72
C ASP A 177 -15.01 -6.70 -6.72
N MET A 178 -14.65 -7.81 -7.35
CA MET A 178 -15.54 -8.54 -8.25
C MET A 178 -16.82 -9.02 -7.55
N ARG A 179 -16.68 -9.56 -6.33
CA ARG A 179 -17.82 -10.01 -5.53
C ARG A 179 -18.76 -8.86 -5.21
N ASP A 180 -18.24 -7.72 -4.80
CA ASP A 180 -19.03 -6.56 -4.42
C ASP A 180 -19.79 -6.00 -5.62
N ARG A 181 -19.17 -5.94 -6.79
CA ARG A 181 -19.84 -5.56 -8.06
C ARG A 181 -20.97 -6.53 -8.44
N LEU A 182 -20.70 -7.84 -8.37
CA LEU A 182 -21.64 -8.85 -8.83
C LEU A 182 -22.77 -9.10 -7.84
N VAL A 183 -22.49 -9.12 -6.54
CA VAL A 183 -23.45 -9.54 -5.50
C VAL A 183 -24.12 -8.34 -4.83
N GLN A 184 -23.36 -7.26 -4.60
CA GLN A 184 -23.84 -6.09 -3.87
C GLN A 184 -24.16 -4.91 -4.79
N GLY A 185 -23.76 -4.97 -6.06
CA GLY A 185 -24.10 -3.98 -7.08
C GLY A 185 -23.43 -2.63 -6.92
N TYR A 186 -22.26 -2.55 -6.26
CA TYR A 186 -21.51 -1.31 -6.15
C TYR A 186 -20.02 -1.46 -6.52
N ASP A 187 -19.42 -0.37 -6.97
CA ASP A 187 -17.98 -0.22 -7.10
C ASP A 187 -17.41 0.42 -5.83
N GLN A 188 -16.10 0.25 -5.59
CA GLN A 188 -15.45 0.88 -4.45
C GLN A 188 -14.08 1.45 -4.83
N ARG A 189 -13.70 2.53 -4.14
CA ARG A 189 -12.34 3.02 -4.16
C ARG A 189 -11.47 2.17 -3.24
N TRP A 190 -10.28 1.86 -3.70
CA TRP A 190 -9.28 1.16 -2.92
C TRP A 190 -8.11 2.07 -2.61
N ALA A 191 -7.75 2.17 -1.35
CA ALA A 191 -6.48 2.76 -0.96
C ALA A 191 -5.40 1.67 -0.96
N TYR A 192 -4.32 1.93 -1.68
CA TYR A 192 -3.08 1.18 -1.62
C TYR A 192 -2.14 1.91 -0.68
N ILE A 193 -1.85 1.30 0.46
CA ILE A 193 -1.01 1.89 1.50
C ILE A 193 0.32 1.15 1.53
N THR A 194 1.41 1.91 1.58
CA THR A 194 2.77 1.36 1.67
C THR A 194 3.54 2.00 2.81
N VAL A 195 4.39 1.22 3.44
CA VAL A 195 5.50 1.68 4.27
C VAL A 195 6.77 1.09 3.69
N SER A 196 7.80 1.90 3.51
CA SER A 196 9.06 1.42 2.94
C SER A 196 10.28 2.02 3.63
N SER A 197 11.39 1.28 3.58
CA SER A 197 12.68 1.70 4.10
C SER A 197 13.81 1.14 3.24
N ASN A 198 14.89 1.92 3.10
CA ASN A 198 16.13 1.49 2.50
C ASN A 198 17.14 1.12 3.60
N LEU A 199 17.67 -0.09 3.53
CA LEU A 199 18.71 -0.55 4.46
C LEU A 199 20.07 -0.02 3.98
N VAL A 200 20.31 1.25 4.25
CA VAL A 200 21.54 1.94 3.83
C VAL A 200 22.04 2.89 4.92
N ARG A 201 23.34 2.87 5.16
CA ARG A 201 23.99 3.88 5.98
C ARG A 201 24.60 4.95 5.06
N ALA A 202 23.99 6.12 5.04
CA ALA A 202 24.42 7.23 4.20
C ALA A 202 24.10 8.58 4.85
N ARG A 203 24.83 9.61 4.47
CA ARG A 203 24.37 10.98 4.71
C ARG A 203 23.21 11.25 3.75
N MET A 204 22.13 11.70 4.30
CA MET A 204 20.89 11.99 3.61
C MET A 204 20.49 13.42 3.92
N GLU A 205 19.62 13.98 3.10
CA GLU A 205 18.99 15.27 3.30
C GLU A 205 17.49 15.06 3.41
N ASP A 206 16.84 15.68 4.40
CA ASP A 206 15.40 15.63 4.54
C ASP A 206 14.72 16.67 3.62
N GLU A 207 13.38 16.70 3.61
CA GLU A 207 12.59 17.58 2.74
C GLU A 207 12.74 19.06 3.10
N THR A 208 13.40 19.38 4.21
CA THR A 208 13.70 20.76 4.63
C THR A 208 15.11 21.18 4.28
N GLY A 209 15.92 20.28 3.71
CA GLY A 209 17.33 20.50 3.42
C GLY A 209 18.27 20.24 4.61
N GLN A 210 17.76 19.62 5.68
CA GLN A 210 18.58 19.29 6.84
C GLN A 210 19.30 17.96 6.62
N GLU A 211 20.63 17.98 6.71
CA GLU A 211 21.44 16.76 6.66
C GLU A 211 21.25 15.88 7.91
N TYR A 212 21.17 14.57 7.71
CA TYR A 212 21.19 13.57 8.76
C TYR A 212 21.95 12.31 8.33
N LEU A 213 22.39 11.51 9.29
CA LEU A 213 22.96 10.20 9.04
C LEU A 213 21.86 9.15 9.12
N SER A 214 21.55 8.51 7.99
CA SER A 214 20.65 7.36 7.98
C SER A 214 21.31 6.16 8.65
N VAL A 215 20.60 5.50 9.54
CA VAL A 215 21.08 4.28 10.19
C VAL A 215 20.73 3.08 9.33
N GLN A 216 21.73 2.24 9.08
CA GLN A 216 21.48 0.94 8.47
C GLN A 216 20.94 -0.01 9.55
N LEU A 217 19.67 -0.36 9.43
CA LEU A 217 19.02 -1.37 10.28
C LEU A 217 19.19 -2.76 9.68
N SER A 218 19.09 -3.79 10.51
CA SER A 218 18.85 -5.15 10.02
C SER A 218 17.43 -5.28 9.48
N GLU A 219 17.15 -6.37 8.75
CA GLU A 219 15.79 -6.63 8.27
C GLU A 219 14.81 -6.82 9.43
N GLU A 220 15.22 -7.55 10.48
CA GLU A 220 14.43 -7.82 11.67
C GLU A 220 14.11 -6.54 12.47
N GLU A 221 15.07 -5.61 12.56
CA GLU A 221 14.85 -4.32 13.19
C GLU A 221 13.88 -3.47 12.37
N THR A 222 14.03 -3.48 11.04
CA THR A 222 13.12 -2.78 10.15
C THR A 222 11.71 -3.36 10.23
N ASP A 223 11.55 -4.69 10.25
CA ASP A 223 10.25 -5.34 10.42
C ASP A 223 9.59 -4.92 11.75
N ARG A 224 10.34 -4.88 12.88
CA ARG A 224 9.82 -4.40 14.17
C ARG A 224 9.38 -2.93 14.10
N ASN A 225 10.21 -2.08 13.53
CA ASN A 225 9.93 -0.65 13.41
C ASN A 225 8.71 -0.38 12.53
N VAL A 226 8.53 -1.15 11.46
CA VAL A 226 7.32 -1.09 10.63
C VAL A 226 6.10 -1.55 11.41
N MET A 227 6.20 -2.64 12.17
CA MET A 227 5.07 -3.10 13.01
C MET A 227 4.67 -2.04 14.03
N GLU A 228 5.63 -1.37 14.69
CA GLU A 228 5.36 -0.29 15.65
C GLU A 228 4.69 0.91 14.97
N LEU A 229 5.25 1.36 13.85
CA LEU A 229 4.71 2.49 13.08
C LEU A 229 3.29 2.19 12.59
N VAL A 230 3.06 1.03 11.96
CA VAL A 230 1.76 0.66 11.40
C VAL A 230 0.73 0.40 12.50
N ALA A 231 1.13 -0.17 13.65
CA ALA A 231 0.23 -0.39 14.79
C ALA A 231 -0.40 0.90 15.30
N GLU A 232 0.30 2.04 15.15
CA GLU A 232 -0.21 3.37 15.53
C GLU A 232 -0.80 4.13 14.35
N LEU A 233 -0.15 4.11 13.18
CA LEU A 233 -0.59 4.83 11.98
C LEU A 233 -1.92 4.31 11.44
N ALA A 234 -2.09 2.99 11.35
CA ALA A 234 -3.26 2.41 10.70
C ALA A 234 -4.58 2.81 11.38
N PRO A 235 -4.74 2.80 12.72
CA PRO A 235 -5.95 3.29 13.38
C PRO A 235 -6.23 4.78 13.17
N GLU A 236 -5.20 5.60 12.93
CA GLU A 236 -5.36 7.05 12.70
C GLU A 236 -5.88 7.36 11.28
N ILE A 237 -5.49 6.53 10.30
CA ILE A 237 -5.84 6.77 8.90
C ILE A 237 -6.98 5.88 8.39
N ILE A 238 -7.34 4.80 9.10
CA ILE A 238 -8.38 3.85 8.68
C ILE A 238 -9.56 3.92 9.66
N ASP A 239 -10.77 4.19 9.14
CA ASP A 239 -12.00 4.03 9.91
C ASP A 239 -12.28 2.54 10.15
N LEU A 240 -11.61 2.02 11.17
CA LEU A 240 -11.67 0.61 11.53
C LEU A 240 -13.07 0.15 11.98
N LYS A 241 -14.01 1.09 12.27
CA LYS A 241 -15.41 0.74 12.57
C LYS A 241 -16.18 0.31 11.34
N LYS A 242 -15.78 0.79 10.15
CA LYS A 242 -16.37 0.38 8.87
C LYS A 242 -15.82 -0.96 8.38
N VAL A 243 -14.62 -1.36 8.83
CA VAL A 243 -13.96 -2.58 8.35
C VAL A 243 -14.59 -3.81 9.00
N LYS A 244 -15.19 -4.66 8.18
CA LYS A 244 -15.86 -5.91 8.58
C LYS A 244 -14.98 -7.15 8.37
N SER A 245 -14.00 -7.08 7.46
CA SER A 245 -13.08 -8.18 7.12
C SER A 245 -11.64 -7.70 7.16
N LEU A 246 -10.84 -8.39 7.99
CA LEU A 246 -9.39 -8.23 8.13
C LEU A 246 -8.73 -9.51 7.59
N GLU A 247 -7.96 -9.44 6.53
CA GLU A 247 -7.19 -10.57 5.97
C GLU A 247 -5.80 -10.12 5.55
#